data_de646d8b5ca68423c35945142b6c943e
#
_entry.id   de646d8b5ca68423c35945142b6c943e
#
_cell.length_a   1.000
_cell.length_b   1.000
_cell.length_c   1.000
_cell.angle_alpha   90.00
_cell.angle_beta   90.00
_cell.angle_gamma   90.00
#
_symmetry.space_group_name_H-M   'P 1'
#
loop_
_entity.id
_entity.type
_entity.pdbx_description
1 polymer ?
#
loop_
_entity_poly.entity_id
_entity_poly.type
_entity_poly.pdbx_seq_one_letter_code
_entity_poly.pdbx_strand_id
1 'polypeptide(L)'
;MLFESGQRFTIAPFLVYYRLHKDVKLPTLQVGVSASKKNFKKAVDRNRVKRIIREAYRLQNQALKENIKSRSNSLDLFIIYTGKNIPVYNEVSEKLKPVLKKLEELYAKG
;
A
#
# COMPACT_ATOMS: atom_id res chain seq x y z
N MET A 1 7.12 13.86 -9.25
CA MET A 1 6.51 12.66 -8.75
C MET A 1 6.44 12.67 -7.23
N LEU A 2 5.36 12.16 -6.68
CA LEU A 2 5.10 12.25 -5.24
C LEU A 2 6.13 11.57 -4.35
N PHE A 3 6.85 10.59 -4.88
CA PHE A 3 7.74 9.76 -4.08
C PHE A 3 9.20 9.88 -4.47
N GLU A 4 9.63 11.03 -4.99
CA GLU A 4 11.03 11.22 -5.37
C GLU A 4 11.99 11.00 -4.21
N SER A 5 11.61 11.44 -3.02
CA SER A 5 12.42 11.25 -1.81
C SER A 5 11.93 10.09 -0.95
N GLY A 6 10.96 9.34 -1.43
CA GLY A 6 10.43 8.19 -0.71
C GLY A 6 11.24 6.94 -0.94
N GLN A 7 10.84 5.89 -0.27
CA GLN A 7 11.47 4.59 -0.39
C GLN A 7 10.53 3.58 -1.02
N ARG A 8 11.07 2.46 -1.45
CA ARG A 8 10.25 1.43 -2.09
C ARG A 8 10.75 0.03 -1.75
N PHE A 9 9.86 -0.92 -1.84
CA PHE A 9 10.20 -2.34 -1.80
C PHE A 9 9.23 -3.12 -2.69
N THR A 10 9.61 -4.34 -3.02
CA THR A 10 8.78 -5.20 -3.84
C THR A 10 8.48 -6.49 -3.11
N ILE A 11 7.20 -6.82 -3.01
CA ILE A 11 6.73 -8.13 -2.56
C ILE A 11 5.71 -8.54 -3.61
N ALA A 12 6.14 -9.38 -4.56
CA ALA A 12 5.30 -9.74 -5.70
C ALA A 12 3.93 -10.22 -5.25
N PRO A 13 2.83 -9.80 -5.90
CA PRO A 13 2.77 -8.99 -7.11
C PRO A 13 2.63 -7.48 -6.84
N PHE A 14 3.22 -6.96 -5.77
CA PHE A 14 3.10 -5.56 -5.40
C PHE A 14 4.44 -4.84 -5.41
N LEU A 15 4.44 -3.65 -5.98
CA LEU A 15 5.51 -2.68 -5.84
C LEU A 15 4.97 -1.60 -4.89
N VAL A 16 5.69 -1.35 -3.80
CA VAL A 16 5.20 -0.47 -2.74
C VAL A 16 6.15 0.70 -2.57
N TYR A 17 5.60 1.90 -2.72
CA TYR A 17 6.32 3.13 -2.40
C TYR A 17 5.79 3.66 -1.09
N TYR A 18 6.68 4.15 -0.23
CA TYR A 18 6.24 4.71 1.04
C TYR A 18 7.13 5.87 1.45
N ARG A 19 6.54 6.78 2.22
CA ARG A 19 7.22 7.94 2.75
C ARG A 19 6.74 8.19 4.16
N LEU A 20 7.67 8.16 5.09
CA LEU A 20 7.39 8.35 6.50
C LEU A 20 7.69 9.78 6.91
N HIS A 21 6.73 10.41 7.59
CA HIS A 21 6.90 11.73 8.18
C HIS A 21 6.81 11.59 9.70
N LYS A 22 7.86 12.02 10.40
CA LYS A 22 7.93 11.91 11.85
C LYS A 22 7.52 13.20 12.54
N ASP A 23 7.07 13.07 13.79
CA ASP A 23 6.74 14.22 14.63
C ASP A 23 5.73 15.18 14.04
N VAL A 24 4.66 14.63 13.51
CA VAL A 24 3.58 15.41 12.93
C VAL A 24 2.51 15.69 13.98
N LYS A 25 1.85 16.85 13.88
CA LYS A 25 0.80 17.24 14.80
C LYS A 25 -0.47 16.41 14.60
N LEU A 26 -0.81 16.10 13.34
CA LEU A 26 -1.99 15.32 13.00
C LEU A 26 -1.55 14.09 12.22
N PRO A 27 -1.33 12.97 12.92
CA PRO A 27 -0.93 11.74 12.24
C PRO A 27 -1.96 11.29 11.20
N THR A 28 -1.51 11.01 9.99
CA THR A 28 -2.38 10.54 8.92
C THR A 28 -1.78 9.34 8.20
N LEU A 29 -2.66 8.51 7.67
CA LEU A 29 -2.27 7.41 6.80
C LEU A 29 -2.97 7.61 5.47
N GLN A 30 -2.20 7.95 4.45
CA GLN A 30 -2.73 8.13 3.11
C GLN A 30 -2.28 6.98 2.23
N VAL A 31 -3.22 6.37 1.51
CA VAL A 31 -2.92 5.25 0.65
C VAL A 31 -3.50 5.47 -0.74
N GLY A 32 -2.66 5.25 -1.74
CA GLY A 32 -3.09 5.20 -3.13
C GLY A 32 -2.83 3.81 -3.67
N VAL A 33 -3.64 3.39 -4.62
CA VAL A 33 -3.46 2.11 -5.29
C VAL A 33 -3.50 2.32 -6.79
N SER A 34 -2.76 1.47 -7.52
CA SER A 34 -2.71 1.57 -8.97
C SER A 34 -2.49 0.19 -9.59
N ALA A 35 -2.80 0.09 -10.85
CA ALA A 35 -2.49 -1.08 -11.65
C ALA A 35 -1.76 -0.61 -12.90
N SER A 36 -0.80 -1.41 -13.38
CA SER A 36 0.02 -1.05 -14.52
C SER A 36 -0.81 -0.88 -15.80
N LYS A 37 -0.66 0.25 -16.47
CA LYS A 37 -1.28 0.47 -17.79
C LYS A 37 -0.73 -0.48 -18.84
N LYS A 38 0.50 -0.89 -18.68
CA LYS A 38 1.14 -1.85 -19.56
C LYS A 38 0.43 -3.20 -19.53
N ASN A 39 0.05 -3.64 -18.32
CA ASN A 39 -0.61 -4.93 -18.14
C ASN A 39 -2.13 -4.86 -18.31
N PHE A 40 -2.74 -3.71 -18.01
CA PHE A 40 -4.18 -3.51 -18.08
C PHE A 40 -4.49 -2.26 -18.89
N LYS A 41 -4.68 -2.44 -20.20
CA LYS A 41 -4.91 -1.30 -21.09
C LYS A 41 -6.28 -0.67 -20.90
N LYS A 42 -7.27 -1.46 -20.50
CA LYS A 42 -8.62 -0.95 -20.30
C LYS A 42 -8.76 -0.34 -18.90
N ALA A 43 -9.31 0.86 -18.85
CA ALA A 43 -9.53 1.56 -17.58
C ALA A 43 -10.45 0.77 -16.64
N VAL A 44 -11.43 0.07 -17.20
CA VAL A 44 -12.36 -0.72 -16.39
C VAL A 44 -11.64 -1.85 -15.66
N ASP A 45 -10.66 -2.47 -16.30
CA ASP A 45 -9.88 -3.54 -15.67
C ASP A 45 -8.98 -2.99 -14.58
N ARG A 46 -8.32 -1.86 -14.83
CA ARG A 46 -7.50 -1.20 -13.81
C ARG A 46 -8.33 -0.82 -12.58
N ASN A 47 -9.51 -0.29 -12.80
CA ASN A 47 -10.40 0.11 -11.71
C ASN A 47 -10.83 -1.09 -10.88
N ARG A 48 -11.07 -2.22 -11.54
CA ARG A 48 -11.42 -3.46 -10.86
C ARG A 48 -10.30 -3.95 -9.97
N VAL A 49 -9.06 -3.95 -10.47
CA VAL A 49 -7.88 -4.33 -9.69
C VAL A 49 -7.72 -3.41 -8.48
N LYS A 50 -7.83 -2.10 -8.70
CA LYS A 50 -7.70 -1.11 -7.62
C LYS A 50 -8.75 -1.35 -6.52
N ARG A 51 -9.98 -1.65 -6.91
CA ARG A 51 -11.07 -1.92 -5.95
C ARG A 51 -10.74 -3.12 -5.08
N ILE A 52 -10.25 -4.20 -5.68
CA ILE A 52 -9.91 -5.42 -4.96
C ILE A 52 -8.80 -5.13 -3.94
N ILE A 53 -7.77 -4.39 -4.35
CA ILE A 53 -6.66 -4.06 -3.46
C ILE A 53 -7.12 -3.16 -2.32
N ARG A 54 -7.91 -2.14 -2.61
CA ARG A 54 -8.44 -1.23 -1.59
C ARG A 54 -9.26 -1.99 -0.54
N GLU A 55 -10.08 -2.92 -0.98
CA GLU A 55 -10.91 -3.69 -0.07
C GLU A 55 -10.06 -4.57 0.84
N ALA A 56 -9.08 -5.27 0.28
CA ALA A 56 -8.17 -6.09 1.08
C ALA A 56 -7.36 -5.25 2.07
N TYR A 57 -6.87 -4.10 1.62
CA TYR A 57 -6.12 -3.18 2.46
C TYR A 57 -6.99 -2.65 3.61
N ARG A 58 -8.20 -2.22 3.29
CA ARG A 58 -9.11 -1.64 4.28
C ARG A 58 -9.39 -2.61 5.44
N LEU A 59 -9.49 -3.89 5.13
CA LEU A 59 -9.79 -4.90 6.14
C LEU A 59 -8.57 -5.31 6.96
N GLN A 60 -7.36 -4.96 6.53
CA GLN A 60 -6.13 -5.40 7.18
C GLN A 60 -5.29 -4.26 7.78
N ASN A 61 -5.71 -3.01 7.63
CA ASN A 61 -4.85 -1.88 7.96
C ASN A 61 -4.93 -1.41 9.41
N GLN A 62 -5.69 -2.09 10.25
CA GLN A 62 -5.95 -1.61 11.61
C GLN A 62 -4.69 -1.47 12.45
N ALA A 63 -3.83 -2.49 12.45
CA ALA A 63 -2.59 -2.45 13.21
C ALA A 63 -1.67 -1.33 12.73
N LEU A 64 -1.60 -1.12 11.42
CA LEU A 64 -0.78 -0.07 10.84
C LEU A 64 -1.30 1.31 11.25
N LYS A 65 -2.61 1.52 11.22
CA LYS A 65 -3.22 2.78 11.66
C LYS A 65 -2.90 3.08 13.11
N GLU A 66 -3.02 2.09 13.97
CA GLU A 66 -2.76 2.26 15.40
C GLU A 66 -1.30 2.61 15.67
N ASN A 67 -0.37 1.96 14.99
CA ASN A 67 1.05 2.26 15.10
C ASN A 67 1.36 3.69 14.69
N ILE A 68 0.77 4.14 13.60
CA ILE A 68 0.98 5.50 13.10
C ILE A 68 0.51 6.54 14.11
N LYS A 69 -0.68 6.35 14.65
CA LYS A 69 -1.24 7.27 15.63
C LYS A 69 -0.43 7.32 16.91
N SER A 70 -0.02 6.17 17.43
CA SER A 70 0.70 6.10 18.69
C SER A 70 2.09 6.72 18.62
N ARG A 71 2.68 6.80 17.43
CA ARG A 71 4.03 7.34 17.27
C ARG A 71 4.05 8.78 16.75
N SER A 72 2.89 9.41 16.58
CA SER A 72 2.78 10.76 16.01
C SER A 72 3.46 10.88 14.64
N ASN A 73 3.34 9.85 13.85
CA ASN A 73 3.91 9.80 12.50
C ASN A 73 2.80 9.84 11.46
N SER A 74 3.18 10.22 10.23
CA SER A 74 2.31 10.10 9.06
C SER A 74 2.98 9.21 8.04
N LEU A 75 2.19 8.46 7.29
CA LEU A 75 2.68 7.58 6.24
C LEU A 75 1.92 7.84 4.94
N ASP A 76 2.68 8.11 3.89
CA ASP A 76 2.14 8.12 2.54
C ASP A 76 2.52 6.78 1.90
N LEU A 77 1.54 6.08 1.38
CA LEU A 77 1.71 4.72 0.88
C LEU A 77 1.10 4.62 -0.51
N PHE A 78 1.85 4.04 -1.45
CA PHE A 78 1.35 3.81 -2.78
C PHE A 78 1.64 2.38 -3.19
N ILE A 79 0.58 1.62 -3.46
CA ILE A 79 0.66 0.20 -3.79
C ILE A 79 0.33 0.01 -5.26
N ILE A 80 1.27 -0.54 -6.02
CA ILE A 80 1.09 -0.79 -7.45
C ILE A 80 1.03 -2.29 -7.69
N TYR A 81 -0.04 -2.74 -8.33
CA TYR A 81 -0.18 -4.13 -8.73
C TYR A 81 0.59 -4.37 -10.03
N THR A 82 1.52 -5.32 -10.01
CA THR A 82 2.38 -5.61 -11.16
C THR A 82 2.02 -6.91 -11.87
N GLY A 83 0.98 -7.61 -11.40
CA GLY A 83 0.53 -8.82 -12.06
C GLY A 83 -0.12 -8.56 -13.42
N LYS A 84 -0.19 -9.57 -14.25
CA LYS A 84 -0.72 -9.44 -15.62
C LYS A 84 -2.20 -9.80 -15.73
N ASN A 85 -2.74 -10.49 -14.74
CA ASN A 85 -4.14 -10.91 -14.73
C ASN A 85 -4.88 -10.23 -13.60
N ILE A 86 -6.20 -10.07 -13.77
CA ILE A 86 -7.03 -9.54 -12.68
C ILE A 86 -7.03 -10.56 -11.56
N PRO A 87 -6.57 -10.19 -10.35
CA PRO A 87 -6.48 -11.16 -9.25
C PRO A 87 -7.84 -11.41 -8.61
N VAL A 88 -7.95 -12.54 -7.91
CA VAL A 88 -9.11 -12.76 -7.04
C VAL A 88 -8.82 -12.15 -5.66
N TYR A 89 -9.87 -11.77 -4.96
CA TYR A 89 -9.76 -11.10 -3.66
C TYR A 89 -8.91 -11.90 -2.65
N ASN A 90 -9.15 -13.20 -2.52
CA ASN A 90 -8.43 -14.01 -1.54
C ASN A 90 -6.93 -14.01 -1.80
N GLU A 91 -6.53 -14.05 -3.06
CA GLU A 91 -5.13 -14.01 -3.43
C GLU A 91 -4.49 -12.68 -3.05
N VAL A 92 -5.18 -11.57 -3.34
CA VAL A 92 -4.70 -10.24 -2.95
C VAL A 92 -4.59 -10.12 -1.44
N SER A 93 -5.61 -10.59 -0.73
CA SER A 93 -5.63 -10.53 0.73
C SER A 93 -4.42 -11.25 1.34
N GLU A 94 -4.11 -12.45 0.85
CA GLU A 94 -2.97 -13.22 1.34
C GLU A 94 -1.63 -12.56 1.00
N LYS A 95 -1.49 -12.04 -0.22
CA LYS A 95 -0.25 -11.42 -0.67
C LYS A 95 -0.01 -10.07 -0.04
N LEU A 96 -1.06 -9.39 0.40
CA LEU A 96 -0.94 -8.09 1.04
C LEU A 96 -0.47 -8.18 2.49
N LYS A 97 -0.72 -9.30 3.16
CA LYS A 97 -0.30 -9.48 4.55
C LYS A 97 1.20 -9.23 4.77
N PRO A 98 2.12 -9.82 4.00
CA PRO A 98 3.54 -9.53 4.17
C PRO A 98 3.90 -8.10 3.86
N VAL A 99 3.17 -7.43 2.96
CA VAL A 99 3.40 -6.02 2.67
C VAL A 99 3.13 -5.17 3.90
N LEU A 100 1.99 -5.36 4.53
CA LEU A 100 1.62 -4.59 5.72
C LEU A 100 2.52 -4.94 6.90
N LYS A 101 2.90 -6.19 7.05
CA LYS A 101 3.82 -6.61 8.10
C LYS A 101 5.18 -5.94 7.95
N LYS A 102 5.68 -5.86 6.72
CA LYS A 102 6.95 -5.18 6.46
C LYS A 102 6.87 -3.69 6.80
N LEU A 103 5.77 -3.04 6.48
CA LEU A 103 5.57 -1.64 6.82
C LEU A 103 5.55 -1.44 8.34
N GLU A 104 4.90 -2.32 9.07
CA GLU A 104 4.89 -2.26 10.53
C GLU A 104 6.30 -2.41 11.11
N GLU A 105 7.09 -3.32 10.57
CA GLU A 105 8.47 -3.51 11.00
C GLU A 105 9.33 -2.29 10.74
N LEU A 106 9.16 -1.67 9.58
CA LEU A 106 9.89 -0.44 9.23
C LEU A 106 9.51 0.71 10.17
N TYR A 107 8.26 0.79 10.56
CA TYR A 107 7.79 1.74 11.54
C TYR A 107 8.40 1.52 12.90
N ALA A 108 8.51 0.27 13.33
CA ALA A 108 9.05 -0.07 14.64
C ALA A 108 10.52 0.34 14.76
N LYS A 109 11.25 0.33 13.66
CA LYS A 109 12.66 0.73 13.64
C LYS A 109 12.86 2.23 13.53
N GLY A 110 11.87 2.92 13.01
CA GLY A 110 11.92 4.35 12.83
C GLY A 110 11.46 5.09 14.05
#